data_2f764c3d216b352f31c5dbaec8ccb348
#
_entry.id   2f764c3d216b352f31c5dbaec8ccb348
#
_cell.length_a   1.000
_cell.length_b   1.000
_cell.length_c   1.000
_cell.angle_alpha   90.00
_cell.angle_beta   90.00
_cell.angle_gamma   90.00
#
_symmetry.space_group_name_H-M   'P 1'
#
loop_
_entity.id
_entity.type
_entity.pdbx_description
1 polymer ?
#
loop_
_entity_poly.entity_id
_entity_poly.type
_entity_poly.pdbx_seq_one_letter_code
_entity_poly.pdbx_strand_id
1 'polypeptide(L)'
;MEALREASRQGVTSVIATPHYYPGRYEPDAGEVLHAWRQVKQRISLEGLPLALYPGQECFYYSGLLEQLEEGEVLTLARSLYVLVEFDPECPYLQLLQGLTELQQGGYYPVLAHFERYKCLRDIQRLCELKNRGIWLQMNFDTLLTRDSIFHRNPWRQLAAEGMADFFGSDCHGMDFRPYRVQKACSWMEEHLSPGILQRTMQSNIQKILKSEQQE
;
A
#
# COMPACT_ATOMS: atom_id res chain seq x y z
N MET A 1 1.34 -15.42 11.05
CA MET A 1 0.71 -15.18 12.38
C MET A 1 1.54 -14.28 13.30
N GLU A 2 2.84 -14.47 13.41
CA GLU A 2 3.71 -13.66 14.28
C GLU A 2 3.62 -12.16 13.96
N ALA A 3 3.74 -11.77 12.68
CA ALA A 3 3.57 -10.39 12.23
C ALA A 3 2.19 -9.80 12.59
N LEU A 4 1.11 -10.59 12.53
CA LEU A 4 -0.23 -10.12 12.88
C LEU A 4 -0.42 -9.95 14.39
N ARG A 5 0.21 -10.81 15.21
CA ARG A 5 0.24 -10.60 16.66
C ARG A 5 1.00 -9.34 17.02
N GLU A 6 2.11 -9.07 16.33
CA GLU A 6 2.88 -7.83 16.51
C GLU A 6 2.08 -6.61 16.07
N ALA A 7 1.43 -6.66 14.89
CA ALA A 7 0.53 -5.61 14.43
C ALA A 7 -0.55 -5.28 15.47
N SER A 8 -1.22 -6.32 16.00
CA SER A 8 -2.24 -6.17 17.05
C SER A 8 -1.66 -5.54 18.33
N ARG A 9 -0.46 -5.96 18.76
CA ARG A 9 0.21 -5.35 19.93
C ARG A 9 0.54 -3.88 19.72
N GLN A 10 0.79 -3.47 18.47
CA GLN A 10 1.03 -2.08 18.10
C GLN A 10 -0.25 -1.28 17.84
N GLY A 11 -1.44 -1.83 18.15
CA GLY A 11 -2.72 -1.13 18.04
C GLY A 11 -3.33 -1.15 16.64
N VAL A 12 -2.82 -1.96 15.72
CA VAL A 12 -3.41 -2.14 14.39
C VAL A 12 -4.70 -2.94 14.53
N THR A 13 -5.79 -2.41 14.00
CA THR A 13 -7.12 -3.05 14.06
C THR A 13 -7.56 -3.67 12.74
N SER A 14 -6.91 -3.29 11.63
CA SER A 14 -7.22 -3.78 10.29
C SER A 14 -5.95 -3.92 9.45
N VAL A 15 -5.85 -5.00 8.70
CA VAL A 15 -4.74 -5.28 7.79
C VAL A 15 -5.30 -5.72 6.44
N ILE A 16 -4.80 -5.14 5.35
CA ILE A 16 -4.94 -5.71 4.01
C ILE A 16 -3.66 -6.49 3.73
N ALA A 17 -3.76 -7.80 3.59
CA ALA A 17 -2.62 -8.64 3.23
C ALA A 17 -2.40 -8.56 1.72
N THR A 18 -1.20 -8.18 1.31
CA THR A 18 -0.86 -7.92 -0.10
C THR A 18 0.37 -8.73 -0.52
N PRO A 19 0.27 -10.08 -0.59
CA PRO A 19 1.37 -10.87 -1.15
C PRO A 19 1.67 -10.40 -2.57
N HIS A 20 2.94 -10.51 -2.95
CA HIS A 20 3.35 -10.12 -4.30
C HIS A 20 2.70 -10.99 -5.37
N TYR A 21 2.30 -10.33 -6.46
CA TYR A 21 2.09 -10.92 -7.76
C TYR A 21 3.14 -10.37 -8.72
N TYR A 22 4.10 -11.18 -9.11
CA TYR A 22 5.23 -10.79 -9.94
C TYR A 22 5.49 -11.86 -11.02
N PRO A 23 5.10 -11.61 -12.28
CA PRO A 23 5.27 -12.58 -13.37
C PRO A 23 6.70 -13.12 -13.47
N GLY A 24 6.83 -14.46 -13.59
CA GLY A 24 8.10 -15.17 -13.65
C GLY A 24 8.80 -15.36 -12.30
N ARG A 25 8.23 -14.85 -11.18
CA ARG A 25 8.83 -15.01 -9.83
C ARG A 25 7.84 -15.49 -8.78
N TYR A 26 6.73 -14.80 -8.62
CA TYR A 26 5.68 -15.05 -7.64
C TYR A 26 4.33 -14.82 -8.30
N GLU A 27 3.65 -15.88 -8.68
CA GLU A 27 2.39 -15.83 -9.44
C GLU A 27 1.27 -16.60 -8.71
N PRO A 28 1.03 -16.35 -7.40
CA PRO A 28 -0.11 -16.96 -6.75
C PRO A 28 -1.39 -16.36 -7.34
N ASP A 29 -2.27 -17.21 -7.86
CA ASP A 29 -3.56 -16.77 -8.35
C ASP A 29 -4.48 -16.31 -7.23
N ALA A 30 -5.58 -15.63 -7.58
CA ALA A 30 -6.54 -15.12 -6.61
C ALA A 30 -7.13 -16.22 -5.71
N GLY A 31 -7.32 -17.45 -6.26
CA GLY A 31 -7.85 -18.59 -5.52
C GLY A 31 -6.90 -19.05 -4.42
N GLU A 32 -5.60 -19.14 -4.73
CA GLU A 32 -4.55 -19.51 -3.78
C GLU A 32 -4.42 -18.46 -2.65
N VAL A 33 -4.40 -17.18 -3.02
CA VAL A 33 -4.35 -16.09 -2.04
C VAL A 33 -5.57 -16.08 -1.13
N LEU A 34 -6.77 -16.24 -1.70
CA LEU A 34 -8.01 -16.31 -0.92
C LEU A 34 -8.07 -17.55 -0.03
N HIS A 35 -7.52 -18.69 -0.48
CA HIS A 35 -7.42 -19.88 0.37
C HIS A 35 -6.52 -19.62 1.58
N ALA A 36 -5.32 -19.10 1.37
CA ALA A 36 -4.39 -18.75 2.45
C ALA A 36 -4.99 -17.68 3.38
N TRP A 37 -5.63 -16.66 2.83
CA TRP A 37 -6.33 -15.62 3.60
C TRP A 37 -7.40 -16.20 4.53
N ARG A 38 -8.25 -17.14 4.04
CA ARG A 38 -9.27 -17.78 4.88
C ARG A 38 -8.65 -18.54 6.05
N GLN A 39 -7.55 -19.27 5.81
CA GLN A 39 -6.83 -19.99 6.87
C GLN A 39 -6.29 -19.03 7.94
N VAL A 40 -5.66 -17.93 7.52
CA VAL A 40 -5.13 -16.92 8.43
C VAL A 40 -6.25 -16.22 9.21
N LYS A 41 -7.35 -15.87 8.54
CA LYS A 41 -8.54 -15.28 9.17
C LYS A 41 -9.14 -16.20 10.25
N GLN A 42 -9.21 -17.51 9.98
CA GLN A 42 -9.64 -18.50 10.98
C GLN A 42 -8.69 -18.52 12.19
N ARG A 43 -7.38 -18.47 11.96
CA ARG A 43 -6.38 -18.45 13.05
C ARG A 43 -6.48 -17.17 13.89
N ILE A 44 -6.73 -16.01 13.28
CA ILE A 44 -7.00 -14.74 13.99
C ILE A 44 -8.18 -14.91 14.95
N SER A 45 -9.27 -15.51 14.48
CA SER A 45 -10.47 -15.77 15.29
C SER A 45 -10.19 -16.74 16.44
N LEU A 46 -9.49 -17.85 16.18
CA LEU A 46 -9.15 -18.84 17.22
C LEU A 46 -8.21 -18.27 18.29
N GLU A 47 -7.33 -17.35 17.92
CA GLU A 47 -6.42 -16.68 18.86
C GLU A 47 -7.06 -15.46 19.54
N GLY A 48 -8.29 -15.09 19.18
CA GLY A 48 -8.99 -13.93 19.75
C GLY A 48 -8.30 -12.60 19.48
N LEU A 49 -7.55 -12.48 18.37
CA LEU A 49 -6.89 -11.22 18.04
C LEU A 49 -7.91 -10.18 17.58
N PRO A 50 -7.93 -8.95 18.16
CA PRO A 50 -8.85 -7.88 17.78
C PRO A 50 -8.40 -7.21 16.48
N LEU A 51 -8.34 -7.98 15.38
CA LEU A 51 -7.80 -7.55 14.11
C LEU A 51 -8.64 -8.08 12.96
N ALA A 52 -9.10 -7.20 12.08
CA ALA A 52 -9.73 -7.55 10.82
C ALA A 52 -8.68 -7.77 9.73
N LEU A 53 -8.83 -8.84 8.94
CA LEU A 53 -7.92 -9.16 7.83
C LEU A 53 -8.70 -9.14 6.52
N TYR A 54 -8.17 -8.39 5.56
CA TYR A 54 -8.71 -8.25 4.20
C TYR A 54 -7.72 -8.83 3.18
N PRO A 55 -8.20 -9.41 2.06
CA PRO A 55 -7.36 -9.91 1.00
C PRO A 55 -6.94 -8.79 0.04
N GLY A 56 -5.83 -8.98 -0.64
CA GLY A 56 -5.34 -8.14 -1.72
C GLY A 56 -4.05 -8.71 -2.28
N GLN A 57 -3.47 -8.05 -3.27
CA GLN A 57 -2.14 -8.35 -3.79
C GLN A 57 -1.38 -7.06 -4.10
N GLU A 58 -0.07 -7.08 -3.99
CA GLU A 58 0.83 -6.07 -4.53
C GLU A 58 1.32 -6.55 -5.88
N CYS A 59 0.82 -5.91 -6.95
CA CYS A 59 1.01 -6.35 -8.31
C CYS A 59 2.19 -5.63 -8.95
N PHE A 60 3.19 -6.38 -9.42
CA PHE A 60 4.22 -5.80 -10.28
C PHE A 60 3.61 -5.51 -11.65
N TYR A 61 3.72 -4.25 -12.11
CA TYR A 61 3.14 -3.84 -13.38
C TYR A 61 3.80 -4.51 -14.59
N TYR A 62 2.98 -5.03 -15.48
CA TYR A 62 3.33 -5.51 -16.82
C TYR A 62 2.11 -5.37 -17.74
N SER A 63 2.30 -5.47 -19.05
CA SER A 63 1.27 -5.19 -20.07
C SER A 63 0.01 -6.09 -20.03
N GLY A 64 0.05 -7.21 -19.32
CA GLY A 64 -1.10 -8.12 -19.14
C GLY A 64 -1.83 -7.95 -17.81
N LEU A 65 -1.40 -7.02 -16.94
CA LEU A 65 -1.98 -6.89 -15.60
C LEU A 65 -3.47 -6.51 -15.64
N LEU A 66 -3.87 -5.61 -16.55
CA LEU A 66 -5.26 -5.20 -16.69
C LEU A 66 -6.17 -6.37 -17.05
N GLU A 67 -5.78 -7.19 -18.01
CA GLU A 67 -6.52 -8.39 -18.44
C GLU A 67 -6.71 -9.36 -17.26
N GLN A 68 -5.67 -9.64 -16.50
CA GLN A 68 -5.76 -10.53 -15.33
C GLN A 68 -6.62 -9.97 -14.19
N LEU A 69 -6.65 -8.65 -14.01
CA LEU A 69 -7.57 -8.01 -13.07
C LEU A 69 -9.03 -8.16 -13.52
N GLU A 70 -9.30 -8.00 -14.83
CA GLU A 70 -10.64 -8.16 -15.42
C GLU A 70 -11.12 -9.61 -15.37
N GLU A 71 -10.21 -10.57 -15.53
CA GLU A 71 -10.49 -12.00 -15.42
C GLU A 71 -10.60 -12.48 -13.95
N GLY A 72 -10.23 -11.63 -12.99
CA GLY A 72 -10.26 -11.95 -11.57
C GLY A 72 -9.17 -12.92 -11.12
N GLU A 73 -8.10 -13.08 -11.90
CA GLU A 73 -6.95 -13.91 -11.57
C GLU A 73 -6.02 -13.26 -10.56
N VAL A 74 -6.07 -11.92 -10.45
CA VAL A 74 -5.30 -11.11 -9.50
C VAL A 74 -6.24 -10.28 -8.63
N LEU A 75 -5.92 -10.16 -7.34
CA LEU A 75 -6.78 -9.49 -6.36
C LEU A 75 -6.49 -7.99 -6.27
N THR A 76 -7.55 -7.22 -6.26
CA THR A 76 -7.57 -5.83 -5.82
C THR A 76 -7.51 -5.72 -4.29
N LEU A 77 -7.26 -4.53 -3.74
CA LEU A 77 -7.27 -4.28 -2.29
C LEU A 77 -8.68 -4.48 -1.71
N ALA A 78 -8.83 -5.42 -0.78
CA ALA A 78 -10.10 -5.74 -0.12
C ALA A 78 -11.26 -5.97 -1.11
N ARG A 79 -11.01 -6.52 -2.30
CA ARG A 79 -11.98 -6.73 -3.39
C ARG A 79 -12.68 -5.45 -3.87
N SER A 80 -12.03 -4.32 -3.70
CA SER A 80 -12.51 -3.02 -4.16
C SER A 80 -12.04 -2.74 -5.61
N LEU A 81 -12.20 -1.53 -6.11
CA LEU A 81 -11.59 -1.11 -7.37
C LEU A 81 -10.15 -0.57 -7.19
N TYR A 82 -9.61 -0.59 -5.99
CA TYR A 82 -8.25 -0.11 -5.72
C TYR A 82 -7.23 -1.22 -5.97
N VAL A 83 -6.22 -0.93 -6.79
CA VAL A 83 -5.12 -1.85 -7.15
C VAL A 83 -3.82 -1.33 -6.59
N LEU A 84 -3.17 -2.09 -5.70
CA LEU A 84 -1.81 -1.78 -5.26
C LEU A 84 -0.83 -2.25 -6.32
N VAL A 85 -0.14 -1.33 -6.94
CA VAL A 85 0.76 -1.61 -8.07
C VAL A 85 2.16 -1.08 -7.80
N GLU A 86 3.16 -1.91 -8.06
CA GLU A 86 4.58 -1.55 -8.02
C GLU A 86 5.22 -1.65 -9.41
N PHE A 87 6.30 -0.91 -9.60
CA PHE A 87 7.13 -0.91 -10.81
C PHE A 87 8.60 -1.12 -10.42
N ASP A 88 9.46 -1.30 -11.41
CA ASP A 88 10.90 -1.22 -11.18
C ASP A 88 11.25 0.18 -10.63
N PRO A 89 11.98 0.31 -9.51
CA PRO A 89 12.41 1.61 -8.96
C PRO A 89 13.20 2.49 -9.94
N GLU A 90 13.80 1.88 -10.96
CA GLU A 90 14.57 2.55 -12.01
C GLU A 90 13.72 2.87 -13.26
N CYS A 91 12.44 2.50 -13.29
CA CYS A 91 11.60 2.68 -14.47
C CYS A 91 11.53 4.17 -14.89
N PRO A 92 11.49 4.45 -16.21
CA PRO A 92 11.26 5.79 -16.71
C PRO A 92 9.87 6.31 -16.31
N TYR A 93 9.76 7.61 -16.02
CA TYR A 93 8.50 8.23 -15.62
C TYR A 93 7.34 7.99 -16.62
N LEU A 94 7.62 8.06 -17.92
CA LEU A 94 6.59 7.84 -18.94
C LEU A 94 6.04 6.42 -18.89
N GLN A 95 6.87 5.42 -18.63
CA GLN A 95 6.42 4.04 -18.49
C GLN A 95 5.54 3.87 -17.25
N LEU A 96 5.95 4.44 -16.10
CA LEU A 96 5.15 4.44 -14.88
C LEU A 96 3.81 5.12 -15.10
N LEU A 97 3.80 6.31 -15.70
CA LEU A 97 2.58 7.06 -15.99
C LEU A 97 1.66 6.32 -16.95
N GLN A 98 2.20 5.67 -17.99
CA GLN A 98 1.44 4.88 -18.95
C GLN A 98 0.73 3.72 -18.26
N GLY A 99 1.45 2.92 -17.45
CA GLY A 99 0.86 1.79 -16.75
C GLY A 99 -0.22 2.20 -15.74
N LEU A 100 0.00 3.28 -14.98
CA LEU A 100 -1.02 3.81 -14.08
C LEU A 100 -2.26 4.31 -14.85
N THR A 101 -2.06 4.93 -16.00
CA THR A 101 -3.16 5.43 -16.85
C THR A 101 -3.96 4.27 -17.47
N GLU A 102 -3.28 3.18 -17.88
CA GLU A 102 -3.93 1.97 -18.39
C GLU A 102 -4.88 1.36 -17.35
N LEU A 103 -4.44 1.21 -16.11
CA LEU A 103 -5.30 0.73 -15.02
C LEU A 103 -6.51 1.66 -14.76
N GLN A 104 -6.32 2.99 -14.84
CA GLN A 104 -7.45 3.93 -14.71
C GLN A 104 -8.45 3.81 -15.87
N GLN A 105 -7.97 3.60 -17.09
CA GLN A 105 -8.83 3.38 -18.26
C GLN A 105 -9.63 2.08 -18.16
N GLY A 106 -9.08 1.06 -17.48
CA GLY A 106 -9.79 -0.16 -17.11
C GLY A 106 -10.80 0.00 -15.95
N GLY A 107 -10.98 1.22 -15.43
CA GLY A 107 -11.93 1.50 -14.35
C GLY A 107 -11.41 1.28 -12.95
N TYR A 108 -10.12 1.00 -12.78
CA TYR A 108 -9.49 0.82 -11.47
C TYR A 108 -8.95 2.12 -10.90
N TYR A 109 -8.73 2.14 -9.59
CA TYR A 109 -8.05 3.20 -8.86
C TYR A 109 -6.64 2.75 -8.48
N PRO A 110 -5.61 3.05 -9.30
CA PRO A 110 -4.25 2.62 -8.99
C PRO A 110 -3.71 3.32 -7.75
N VAL A 111 -3.16 2.52 -6.84
CA VAL A 111 -2.39 2.95 -5.67
C VAL A 111 -0.93 2.59 -5.95
N LEU A 112 -0.11 3.59 -6.22
CA LEU A 112 1.31 3.39 -6.44
C LEU A 112 2.00 3.03 -5.13
N ALA A 113 2.49 1.79 -5.03
CA ALA A 113 3.16 1.28 -3.85
C ALA A 113 4.48 2.01 -3.62
N HIS A 114 4.81 2.27 -2.33
CA HIS A 114 6.08 2.85 -1.86
C HIS A 114 6.73 3.84 -2.83
N PHE A 115 5.94 4.89 -3.21
CA PHE A 115 6.32 5.83 -4.26
C PHE A 115 7.67 6.51 -4.02
N GLU A 116 8.14 6.57 -2.80
CA GLU A 116 9.43 7.12 -2.40
C GLU A 116 10.65 6.35 -2.93
N ARG A 117 10.43 5.11 -3.44
CA ARG A 117 11.52 4.28 -3.99
C ARG A 117 11.86 4.62 -5.43
N TYR A 118 10.95 5.26 -6.18
CA TYR A 118 11.16 5.52 -7.61
C TYR A 118 12.09 6.71 -7.84
N LYS A 119 13.18 6.49 -8.56
CA LYS A 119 14.11 7.58 -8.91
C LYS A 119 13.44 8.66 -9.74
N CYS A 120 12.54 8.27 -10.64
CA CYS A 120 11.82 9.20 -11.50
C CYS A 120 10.87 10.13 -10.74
N LEU A 121 10.49 9.81 -9.49
CA LEU A 121 9.60 10.61 -8.64
C LEU A 121 10.31 11.51 -7.62
N ARG A 122 11.64 11.63 -7.72
CA ARG A 122 12.39 12.66 -6.97
C ARG A 122 12.07 14.08 -7.42
N ASP A 123 11.50 14.22 -8.62
CA ASP A 123 10.95 15.46 -9.14
C ASP A 123 9.52 15.66 -8.59
N ILE A 124 9.35 16.67 -7.73
CA ILE A 124 8.06 16.99 -7.11
C ILE A 124 6.96 17.30 -8.14
N GLN A 125 7.30 17.84 -9.29
CA GLN A 125 6.31 18.15 -10.32
C GLN A 125 5.64 16.89 -10.84
N ARG A 126 6.36 15.79 -10.96
CA ARG A 126 5.82 14.48 -11.35
C ARG A 126 4.89 13.90 -10.30
N LEU A 127 5.21 14.05 -9.02
CA LEU A 127 4.31 13.66 -7.94
C LEU A 127 3.01 14.46 -7.98
N CYS A 128 3.11 15.78 -8.16
CA CYS A 128 1.93 16.64 -8.33
C CYS A 128 1.11 16.25 -9.57
N GLU A 129 1.77 15.92 -10.69
CA GLU A 129 1.08 15.43 -11.86
C GLU A 129 0.30 14.15 -11.58
N LEU A 130 0.91 13.15 -10.94
CA LEU A 130 0.23 11.90 -10.57
C LEU A 130 -1.01 12.16 -9.70
N LYS A 131 -0.86 13.01 -8.68
CA LYS A 131 -1.98 13.41 -7.81
C LYS A 131 -3.11 14.10 -8.58
N ASN A 132 -2.78 15.03 -9.47
CA ASN A 132 -3.77 15.75 -10.29
C ASN A 132 -4.50 14.84 -11.27
N ARG A 133 -3.90 13.71 -11.65
CA ARG A 133 -4.51 12.66 -12.46
C ARG A 133 -5.34 11.68 -11.64
N GLY A 134 -5.41 11.83 -10.31
CA GLY A 134 -6.16 10.95 -9.42
C GLY A 134 -5.46 9.64 -9.10
N ILE A 135 -4.14 9.56 -9.29
CA ILE A 135 -3.33 8.43 -8.84
C ILE A 135 -3.13 8.53 -7.33
N TRP A 136 -3.36 7.43 -6.62
CA TRP A 136 -3.17 7.31 -5.19
C TRP A 136 -1.72 6.95 -4.87
N LEU A 137 -1.12 7.59 -3.87
CA LEU A 137 0.28 7.42 -3.50
C LEU A 137 0.41 6.77 -2.12
N GLN A 138 1.03 5.60 -2.06
CA GLN A 138 1.31 4.91 -0.80
C GLN A 138 2.79 5.04 -0.46
N MET A 139 3.09 5.47 0.79
CA MET A 139 4.44 5.59 1.37
C MET A 139 4.63 4.54 2.46
N ASN A 140 5.85 4.03 2.60
CA ASN A 140 6.17 3.11 3.69
C ASN A 140 6.37 3.85 5.03
N PHE A 141 5.87 3.27 6.13
CA PHE A 141 6.07 3.80 7.48
C PHE A 141 7.56 3.94 7.85
N ASP A 142 8.40 3.00 7.40
CA ASP A 142 9.84 3.03 7.69
C ASP A 142 10.53 4.27 7.11
N THR A 143 10.02 4.82 6.02
CA THR A 143 10.52 6.06 5.42
C THR A 143 10.38 7.25 6.36
N LEU A 144 9.32 7.30 7.17
CA LEU A 144 9.12 8.32 8.20
C LEU A 144 10.10 8.15 9.37
N LEU A 145 10.59 6.95 9.62
CA LEU A 145 11.49 6.63 10.73
C LEU A 145 12.97 6.81 10.38
N THR A 146 13.28 7.02 9.11
CA THR A 146 14.65 7.32 8.67
C THR A 146 15.04 8.71 9.19
N ARG A 147 16.07 8.74 10.04
CA ARG A 147 16.52 9.99 10.68
C ARG A 147 17.15 10.94 9.67
N ASP A 148 16.88 12.23 9.86
CA ASP A 148 17.65 13.27 9.23
C ASP A 148 19.10 13.21 9.76
N SER A 149 20.08 13.40 8.86
CA SER A 149 21.47 13.63 9.25
C SER A 149 21.80 15.11 9.09
N ILE A 150 22.93 15.54 9.69
CA ILE A 150 23.41 16.93 9.57
C ILE A 150 23.59 17.34 8.08
N PHE A 151 23.83 16.36 7.21
CA PHE A 151 24.08 16.57 5.79
C PHE A 151 22.94 16.14 4.86
N HIS A 152 21.90 15.47 5.40
CA HIS A 152 20.79 14.94 4.58
C HIS A 152 19.48 15.05 5.34
N ARG A 153 18.59 15.94 4.88
CA ARG A 153 17.19 15.92 5.28
C ARG A 153 16.45 14.86 4.48
N ASN A 154 15.57 14.12 5.13
CA ASN A 154 14.69 13.18 4.45
C ASN A 154 13.55 13.96 3.77
N PRO A 155 13.58 14.15 2.43
CA PRO A 155 12.57 14.96 1.74
C PRO A 155 11.17 14.34 1.84
N TRP A 156 11.09 13.03 2.03
CA TRP A 156 9.83 12.29 2.10
C TRP A 156 9.02 12.63 3.34
N ARG A 157 9.69 12.96 4.46
CA ARG A 157 9.03 13.45 5.67
C ARG A 157 8.32 14.78 5.42
N GLN A 158 8.96 15.69 4.72
CA GLN A 158 8.36 16.97 4.35
C GLN A 158 7.15 16.74 3.43
N LEU A 159 7.29 15.90 2.40
CA LEU A 159 6.20 15.57 1.49
C LEU A 159 5.03 14.87 2.20
N ALA A 160 5.30 14.02 3.19
CA ALA A 160 4.27 13.43 4.03
C ALA A 160 3.53 14.52 4.84
N ALA A 161 4.25 15.47 5.44
CA ALA A 161 3.67 16.58 6.20
C ALA A 161 2.86 17.55 5.31
N GLU A 162 3.21 17.67 4.04
CA GLU A 162 2.46 18.42 3.02
C GLU A 162 1.25 17.64 2.47
N GLY A 163 1.06 16.37 2.89
CA GLY A 163 -0.07 15.53 2.51
C GLY A 163 0.05 14.91 1.14
N MET A 164 1.27 14.72 0.64
CA MET A 164 1.52 14.06 -0.64
C MET A 164 1.12 12.58 -0.61
N ALA A 165 1.39 11.86 0.48
CA ALA A 165 0.95 10.49 0.66
C ALA A 165 -0.56 10.41 0.91
N ASP A 166 -1.21 9.44 0.28
CA ASP A 166 -2.63 9.11 0.50
C ASP A 166 -2.80 7.95 1.45
N PHE A 167 -1.85 7.03 1.45
CA PHE A 167 -1.81 5.84 2.29
C PHE A 167 -0.42 5.65 2.88
N PHE A 168 -0.37 4.98 4.03
CA PHE A 168 0.87 4.46 4.58
C PHE A 168 0.78 2.95 4.72
N GLY A 169 1.88 2.25 4.41
CA GLY A 169 1.99 0.80 4.48
C GLY A 169 3.17 0.35 5.33
N SER A 170 3.08 -0.83 5.92
CA SER A 170 4.20 -1.41 6.68
C SER A 170 5.24 -2.06 5.79
N ASP A 171 4.83 -2.55 4.63
CA ASP A 171 5.67 -3.37 3.74
C ASP A 171 6.40 -4.49 4.53
N CYS A 172 5.67 -5.08 5.49
CA CYS A 172 6.20 -6.07 6.42
C CYS A 172 6.42 -7.41 5.71
N HIS A 173 7.66 -7.89 5.73
CA HIS A 173 8.04 -9.17 5.13
C HIS A 173 8.43 -10.24 6.18
N GLY A 174 8.23 -9.96 7.46
CA GLY A 174 8.54 -10.83 8.59
C GLY A 174 9.14 -10.07 9.76
N MET A 175 9.42 -10.77 10.86
CA MET A 175 9.91 -10.10 12.07
C MET A 175 11.40 -9.79 12.03
N ASP A 176 12.18 -10.58 11.27
CA ASP A 176 13.64 -10.38 11.14
C ASP A 176 14.00 -9.40 10.02
N PHE A 177 13.22 -9.44 8.94
CA PHE A 177 13.42 -8.57 7.77
C PHE A 177 12.17 -7.71 7.57
N ARG A 178 12.28 -6.39 7.67
CA ARG A 178 11.19 -5.40 7.64
C ARG A 178 10.07 -5.72 8.66
N PRO A 179 10.37 -5.64 9.98
CA PRO A 179 9.36 -5.86 11.02
C PRO A 179 8.33 -4.74 11.09
N TYR A 180 7.21 -4.99 11.74
CA TYR A 180 6.23 -3.95 12.04
C TYR A 180 6.83 -2.84 12.92
N ARG A 181 6.70 -1.59 12.48
CA ARG A 181 7.08 -0.36 13.21
C ARG A 181 5.99 0.68 13.19
N VAL A 182 4.75 0.25 13.09
CA VAL A 182 3.57 1.10 12.90
C VAL A 182 3.40 2.06 14.05
N GLN A 183 3.51 1.57 15.30
CA GLN A 183 3.37 2.43 16.49
C GLN A 183 4.34 3.62 16.50
N LYS A 184 5.62 3.38 16.16
CA LYS A 184 6.62 4.46 16.10
C LYS A 184 6.32 5.46 14.98
N ALA A 185 5.86 4.95 13.83
CA ALA A 185 5.49 5.80 12.71
C ALA A 185 4.24 6.63 13.03
N CYS A 186 3.23 6.03 13.68
CA CYS A 186 2.04 6.75 14.14
C CYS A 186 2.40 7.87 15.11
N SER A 187 3.27 7.62 16.10
CA SER A 187 3.74 8.67 17.00
C SER A 187 4.41 9.82 16.25
N TRP A 188 5.25 9.52 15.27
CA TRP A 188 5.85 10.55 14.43
C TRP A 188 4.79 11.33 13.62
N MET A 189 3.80 10.62 13.07
CA MET A 189 2.72 11.23 12.30
C MET A 189 1.85 12.16 13.16
N GLU A 190 1.52 11.76 14.38
CA GLU A 190 0.77 12.58 15.36
C GLU A 190 1.50 13.87 15.70
N GLU A 191 2.84 13.84 15.77
CA GLU A 191 3.67 15.00 16.09
C GLU A 191 3.88 15.96 14.90
N HIS A 192 3.83 15.44 13.65
CA HIS A 192 4.31 16.19 12.48
C HIS A 192 3.25 16.43 11.40
N LEU A 193 2.17 15.63 11.36
CA LEU A 193 1.11 15.82 10.38
C LEU A 193 -0.02 16.68 10.95
N SER A 194 -0.65 17.50 10.11
CA SER A 194 -1.86 18.17 10.52
C SER A 194 -2.99 17.17 10.82
N PRO A 195 -3.93 17.47 11.74
CA PRO A 195 -5.05 16.58 12.04
C PRO A 195 -5.86 16.17 10.80
N GLY A 196 -6.02 17.07 9.83
CA GLY A 196 -6.73 16.78 8.58
C GLY A 196 -5.98 15.76 7.69
N ILE A 197 -4.66 15.86 7.60
CA ILE A 197 -3.84 14.89 6.86
C ILE A 197 -3.88 13.54 7.56
N LEU A 198 -3.69 13.51 8.87
CA LEU A 198 -3.72 12.28 9.67
C LEU A 198 -5.06 11.55 9.53
N GLN A 199 -6.18 12.27 9.70
CA GLN A 199 -7.52 11.68 9.52
C GLN A 199 -7.73 11.15 8.10
N ARG A 200 -7.30 11.89 7.08
CA ARG A 200 -7.45 11.48 5.69
C ARG A 200 -6.68 10.20 5.41
N THR A 201 -5.40 10.14 5.76
CA THR A 201 -4.50 9.05 5.42
C THR A 201 -4.73 7.79 6.25
N MET A 202 -5.05 7.93 7.54
CA MET A 202 -5.20 6.80 8.45
C MET A 202 -6.64 6.29 8.59
N GLN A 203 -7.63 7.06 8.13
CA GLN A 203 -9.04 6.68 8.26
C GLN A 203 -9.83 6.84 6.96
N SER A 204 -9.99 8.08 6.46
CA SER A 204 -10.96 8.35 5.40
C SER A 204 -10.63 7.65 4.09
N ASN A 205 -9.37 7.61 3.68
CA ASN A 205 -8.94 6.94 2.45
C ASN A 205 -9.05 5.42 2.57
N ILE A 206 -8.66 4.86 3.74
CA ILE A 206 -8.78 3.41 3.99
C ILE A 206 -10.25 2.98 3.96
N GLN A 207 -11.15 3.78 4.53
CA GLN A 207 -12.59 3.52 4.47
C GLN A 207 -13.15 3.50 3.05
N LYS A 208 -12.58 4.23 2.09
CA LYS A 208 -13.00 4.16 0.68
C LYS A 208 -12.70 2.78 0.08
N ILE A 209 -11.54 2.20 0.41
CA ILE A 209 -11.17 0.85 0.00
C ILE A 209 -12.13 -0.17 0.63
N LEU A 210 -12.34 -0.10 1.95
CA LEU A 210 -13.11 -1.11 2.70
C LEU A 210 -14.63 -1.04 2.47
N LYS A 211 -15.19 0.12 2.11
CA LYS A 211 -16.65 0.27 1.88
C LYS A 211 -17.10 -0.23 0.52
N SER A 212 -16.22 -0.28 -0.47
CA SER A 212 -16.57 -0.80 -1.79
C SER A 212 -16.80 -2.33 -1.80
N GLU A 213 -16.38 -3.05 -0.75
CA GLU A 213 -16.68 -4.48 -0.55
C GLU A 213 -18.18 -4.74 -0.20
N GLN A 214 -18.93 -3.72 0.25
CA GLN A 214 -20.30 -3.89 0.77
C GLN A 214 -21.38 -3.72 -0.30
N GLN A 215 -21.03 -3.51 -1.56
CA GLN A 215 -21.99 -3.25 -2.64
C GLN A 215 -22.26 -4.45 -3.56
N GLU A 216 -21.78 -5.63 -3.23
CA GLU A 216 -22.18 -6.93 -3.81
C GLU A 216 -22.99 -7.72 -2.75
#